data_8af2f9efc51e7bdbf77016f81b983119
#
_entry.id   8af2f9efc51e7bdbf77016f81b983119
#
_cell.length_a   1.000
_cell.length_b   1.000
_cell.length_c   1.000
_cell.angle_alpha   90.00
_cell.angle_beta   90.00
_cell.angle_gamma   90.00
#
_symmetry.space_group_name_H-M   'P 1'
#
loop_
_entity.id
_entity.type
_entity.pdbx_description
1 polymer ?
#
loop_
_entity_poly.entity_id
_entity_poly.type
_entity_poly.pdbx_seq_one_letter_code
_entity_poly.pdbx_strand_id
1 'polypeptide(L)'
;MPVSLLLHAVTHCLRTLSLVAFDLAKLASLSVRSRKSLAAESLFLRKQLALFQERKVKPRRTNDATRWLMATLGRMFQWRNALVNVKPDTLIRWQRKGLRLFWRWKSKPSGRPRLPQNLRELIRHMAADNVCWGEERIANELKLKLGIRVSPRTVGKYLHNGRPARTPDPQQRWLTFIHNHAKVIVACDFFVVVTASFRTLYVFVIMELGTRRILHQNVTAHPTAEWTLQQFREAFPDEHPYRFVIHDRDSIFSKDLDRGVKAMGVRILRTPVRAPKANAVCERPGGSLRRECLDFLSPVNERHLKMTVEEWRIHYNRGRPHSSLGPGVPENNLERVPASGYRHKLPAGYRIAKTSVLGGLHTNIA
;
A
#
# COMPACT_ATOMS: atom_id res chain seq x y z
N MET A 1 10.27 30.24 -10.45
CA MET A 1 11.42 30.08 -11.37
C MET A 1 11.86 31.46 -11.79
N PRO A 2 13.14 31.84 -11.76
CA PRO A 2 13.59 33.17 -12.14
C PRO A 2 13.38 33.41 -13.65
N VAL A 3 12.81 34.55 -14.00
CA VAL A 3 12.48 34.99 -15.35
C VAL A 3 13.69 34.91 -16.32
N SER A 4 14.91 35.04 -15.77
CA SER A 4 16.17 34.94 -16.52
C SER A 4 16.42 33.54 -17.12
N LEU A 5 16.03 32.46 -16.40
CA LEU A 5 16.16 31.08 -16.91
C LEU A 5 15.20 30.79 -18.07
N LEU A 6 14.00 31.35 -18.02
CA LEU A 6 12.99 31.24 -19.08
C LEU A 6 13.46 32.01 -20.34
N LEU A 7 14.00 33.21 -20.17
CA LEU A 7 14.53 34.02 -21.29
C LEU A 7 15.71 33.31 -21.97
N HIS A 8 16.64 32.74 -21.21
CA HIS A 8 17.76 31.94 -21.74
C HIS A 8 17.29 30.68 -22.51
N ALA A 9 16.28 29.98 -22.00
CA ALA A 9 15.73 28.82 -22.67
C ALA A 9 15.06 29.19 -24.00
N VAL A 10 14.30 30.30 -24.04
CA VAL A 10 13.63 30.78 -25.23
C VAL A 10 14.65 31.24 -26.28
N THR A 11 15.67 32.03 -25.91
CA THR A 11 16.71 32.47 -26.84
C THR A 11 17.54 31.30 -27.40
N HIS A 12 17.85 30.31 -26.59
CA HIS A 12 18.52 29.11 -27.05
C HIS A 12 17.64 28.29 -28.02
N CYS A 13 16.34 28.18 -27.76
CA CYS A 13 15.39 27.51 -28.64
C CYS A 13 15.26 28.22 -29.99
N LEU A 14 15.11 29.53 -29.99
CA LEU A 14 15.04 30.34 -31.22
C LEU A 14 16.30 30.23 -32.07
N ARG A 15 17.48 30.29 -31.42
CA ARG A 15 18.77 30.12 -32.11
C ARG A 15 18.89 28.69 -32.70
N THR A 16 18.44 27.68 -32.01
CA THR A 16 18.49 26.31 -32.52
C THR A 16 17.53 26.13 -33.70
N LEU A 17 16.32 26.68 -33.62
CA LEU A 17 15.35 26.65 -34.71
C LEU A 17 15.85 27.38 -35.97
N SER A 18 16.47 28.56 -35.82
CA SER A 18 17.03 29.31 -36.95
C SER A 18 18.15 28.54 -37.66
N LEU A 19 19.04 27.88 -36.91
CA LEU A 19 20.10 27.05 -37.48
C LEU A 19 19.53 25.85 -38.25
N VAL A 20 18.51 25.20 -37.69
CA VAL A 20 17.84 24.05 -38.32
C VAL A 20 17.14 24.49 -39.61
N ALA A 21 16.43 25.64 -39.60
CA ALA A 21 15.75 26.19 -40.77
C ALA A 21 16.77 26.50 -41.88
N PHE A 22 17.93 27.07 -41.53
CA PHE A 22 18.99 27.34 -42.49
C PHE A 22 19.57 26.05 -43.12
N ASP A 23 19.79 25.03 -42.34
CA ASP A 23 20.28 23.74 -42.85
C ASP A 23 19.23 23.01 -43.71
N LEU A 24 17.95 23.14 -43.40
CA LEU A 24 16.87 22.63 -44.25
C LEU A 24 16.77 23.35 -45.58
N ALA A 25 16.92 24.71 -45.60
CA ALA A 25 16.98 25.49 -46.83
C ALA A 25 18.16 25.07 -47.72
N LYS A 26 19.34 24.82 -47.14
CA LYS A 26 20.47 24.23 -47.85
C LYS A 26 20.16 22.86 -48.44
N LEU A 27 19.51 21.97 -47.67
CA LEU A 27 19.12 20.66 -48.16
C LEU A 27 18.17 20.77 -49.36
N ALA A 28 17.19 21.66 -49.29
CA ALA A 28 16.27 21.94 -50.40
C ALA A 28 17.02 22.45 -51.63
N SER A 29 18.01 23.35 -51.48
CA SER A 29 18.84 23.83 -52.57
C SER A 29 19.71 22.71 -53.20
N LEU A 30 20.20 21.77 -52.40
CA LEU A 30 20.96 20.61 -52.89
C LEU A 30 20.10 19.62 -53.69
N SER A 31 18.79 19.51 -53.39
CA SER A 31 17.89 18.61 -54.10
C SER A 31 17.64 19.01 -55.56
N VAL A 32 17.90 20.26 -55.91
CA VAL A 32 17.75 20.79 -57.27
C VAL A 32 19.01 20.58 -58.10
N ARG A 33 20.15 20.24 -57.48
CA ARG A 33 21.44 20.05 -58.19
C ARG A 33 21.52 18.70 -58.90
N SER A 34 22.31 18.65 -59.99
CA SER A 34 22.52 17.39 -60.72
C SER A 34 23.23 16.35 -59.87
N ARG A 35 22.90 15.06 -60.03
CA ARG A 35 23.55 13.93 -59.32
C ARG A 35 25.06 13.88 -59.52
N LYS A 36 25.56 14.24 -60.70
CA LYS A 36 26.99 14.29 -61.02
C LYS A 36 27.73 15.33 -60.18
N SER A 37 27.13 16.54 -60.07
CA SER A 37 27.70 17.63 -59.25
C SER A 37 27.76 17.25 -57.78
N LEU A 38 26.69 16.63 -57.25
CA LEU A 38 26.61 16.19 -55.87
C LEU A 38 27.63 15.07 -55.57
N ALA A 39 27.82 14.16 -56.52
CA ALA A 39 28.81 13.08 -56.38
C ALA A 39 30.27 13.63 -56.37
N ALA A 40 30.58 14.58 -57.24
CA ALA A 40 31.90 15.25 -57.27
C ALA A 40 32.16 16.05 -56.00
N GLU A 41 31.19 16.84 -55.53
CA GLU A 41 31.24 17.58 -54.26
C GLU A 41 31.40 16.66 -53.05
N SER A 42 30.68 15.55 -53.02
CA SER A 42 30.78 14.53 -51.97
C SER A 42 32.20 13.91 -51.93
N LEU A 43 32.77 13.57 -53.09
CA LEU A 43 34.13 13.02 -53.20
C LEU A 43 35.19 14.04 -52.76
N PHE A 44 35.04 15.28 -53.17
CA PHE A 44 35.95 16.36 -52.79
C PHE A 44 35.93 16.61 -51.27
N LEU A 45 34.74 16.70 -50.68
CA LEU A 45 34.57 16.83 -49.21
C LEU A 45 35.12 15.66 -48.44
N ARG A 46 34.95 14.43 -48.95
CA ARG A 46 35.51 13.23 -48.33
C ARG A 46 37.06 13.24 -48.35
N LYS A 47 37.67 13.72 -49.44
CA LYS A 47 39.12 13.89 -49.53
C LYS A 47 39.66 14.89 -48.51
N GLN A 48 38.97 16.05 -48.39
CA GLN A 48 39.36 17.06 -47.40
C GLN A 48 39.19 16.53 -45.97
N LEU A 49 38.12 15.79 -45.72
CA LEU A 49 37.86 15.21 -44.43
C LEU A 49 38.93 14.13 -44.03
N ALA A 50 39.36 13.31 -44.99
CA ALA A 50 40.45 12.36 -44.79
C ALA A 50 41.73 13.09 -44.37
N LEU A 51 42.13 14.18 -45.07
CA LEU A 51 43.28 15.00 -44.71
C LEU A 51 43.16 15.62 -43.32
N PHE A 52 41.94 16.03 -42.92
CA PHE A 52 41.68 16.57 -41.58
C PHE A 52 41.81 15.50 -40.51
N GLN A 53 41.38 14.25 -40.79
CA GLN A 53 41.53 13.11 -39.88
C GLN A 53 42.98 12.67 -39.66
N GLU A 54 43.81 12.70 -40.71
CA GLU A 54 45.23 12.40 -40.61
C GLU A 54 45.97 13.32 -39.62
N ARG A 55 45.51 14.61 -39.51
CA ARG A 55 46.05 15.59 -38.57
C ARG A 55 45.68 15.32 -37.11
N LYS A 56 44.85 14.32 -36.79
CA LYS A 56 44.39 13.94 -35.45
C LYS A 56 43.81 15.13 -34.61
N VAL A 57 43.20 16.11 -35.24
CA VAL A 57 42.59 17.23 -34.52
C VAL A 57 41.33 16.80 -33.81
N LYS A 58 41.24 17.05 -32.50
CA LYS A 58 40.01 16.71 -31.71
C LYS A 58 38.80 17.47 -32.25
N PRO A 59 37.72 16.78 -32.65
CA PRO A 59 36.49 17.43 -33.12
C PRO A 59 35.85 18.25 -32.04
N ARG A 60 35.28 19.40 -32.37
CA ARG A 60 34.47 20.22 -31.46
C ARG A 60 33.19 19.50 -31.09
N ARG A 61 32.68 19.79 -29.87
CA ARG A 61 31.39 19.28 -29.44
C ARG A 61 30.29 19.80 -30.37
N THR A 62 29.46 18.89 -30.89
CA THR A 62 28.34 19.24 -31.77
C THR A 62 27.25 19.98 -30.99
N ASN A 63 26.70 21.04 -31.60
CA ASN A 63 25.53 21.74 -31.08
C ASN A 63 24.23 20.91 -31.27
N ASP A 64 23.13 21.34 -30.67
CA ASP A 64 21.88 20.57 -30.69
C ASP A 64 21.25 20.56 -32.11
N ALA A 65 21.39 21.63 -32.88
CA ALA A 65 20.95 21.68 -34.28
C ALA A 65 21.68 20.64 -35.14
N THR A 66 23.00 20.57 -35.05
CA THR A 66 23.79 19.55 -35.76
C THR A 66 23.45 18.12 -35.32
N ARG A 67 23.22 17.88 -34.03
CA ARG A 67 22.80 16.57 -33.53
C ARG A 67 21.47 16.16 -34.13
N TRP A 68 20.49 17.08 -34.15
CA TRP A 68 19.17 16.83 -34.70
C TRP A 68 19.25 16.53 -36.20
N LEU A 69 20.00 17.35 -36.94
CA LEU A 69 20.21 17.17 -38.38
C LEU A 69 20.86 15.82 -38.69
N MET A 70 21.96 15.48 -38.03
CA MET A 70 22.64 14.19 -38.22
C MET A 70 21.74 13.00 -37.87
N ALA A 71 20.95 13.09 -36.79
CA ALA A 71 20.01 12.06 -36.43
C ALA A 71 18.89 11.87 -37.46
N THR A 72 18.44 12.93 -38.10
CA THR A 72 17.38 12.95 -39.13
C THR A 72 17.92 12.45 -40.47
N LEU A 73 19.04 13.00 -40.93
CA LEU A 73 19.67 12.58 -42.18
C LEU A 73 20.13 11.13 -42.13
N GLY A 74 20.62 10.64 -40.97
CA GLY A 74 21.01 9.25 -40.79
C GLY A 74 19.90 8.22 -41.01
N ARG A 75 18.63 8.65 -41.16
CA ARG A 75 17.53 7.77 -41.55
C ARG A 75 17.38 7.61 -43.06
N MET A 76 18.03 8.46 -43.86
CA MET A 76 17.84 8.52 -45.29
C MET A 76 18.92 7.74 -46.07
N PHE A 77 20.02 7.34 -45.43
CA PHE A 77 21.11 6.60 -46.08
C PHE A 77 21.88 5.71 -45.10
N GLN A 78 22.79 4.87 -45.63
CA GLN A 78 23.65 4.00 -44.79
C GLN A 78 24.77 4.83 -44.13
N TRP A 79 24.49 5.38 -42.98
CA TRP A 79 25.33 6.33 -42.27
C TRP A 79 26.55 5.73 -41.57
N ARG A 80 26.60 4.40 -41.35
CA ARG A 80 27.69 3.74 -40.59
C ARG A 80 29.07 4.04 -41.16
N ASN A 81 29.19 4.02 -42.48
CA ASN A 81 30.47 4.26 -43.18
C ASN A 81 30.76 5.75 -43.39
N ALA A 82 29.81 6.64 -43.09
CA ALA A 82 29.95 8.07 -43.26
C ALA A 82 30.23 8.82 -41.94
N LEU A 83 30.27 8.09 -40.82
CA LEU A 83 30.59 8.70 -39.53
C LEU A 83 32.07 8.90 -39.34
N VAL A 84 32.48 10.13 -39.13
CA VAL A 84 33.87 10.53 -38.92
C VAL A 84 34.05 11.13 -37.51
N ASN A 85 33.19 12.08 -37.12
CA ASN A 85 33.36 12.89 -35.91
C ASN A 85 32.57 12.33 -34.71
N VAL A 86 31.74 11.31 -34.92
CA VAL A 86 30.82 10.79 -33.93
C VAL A 86 30.82 9.26 -33.96
N LYS A 87 30.94 8.62 -32.81
CA LYS A 87 30.80 7.17 -32.72
C LYS A 87 29.37 6.70 -33.05
N PRO A 88 29.24 5.51 -33.70
CA PRO A 88 27.91 4.96 -34.02
C PRO A 88 26.92 4.97 -32.87
N ASP A 89 27.35 4.56 -31.68
CA ASP A 89 26.52 4.53 -30.48
C ASP A 89 25.99 5.89 -30.04
N THR A 90 26.77 6.95 -30.33
CA THR A 90 26.36 8.31 -30.01
C THR A 90 25.24 8.78 -30.93
N LEU A 91 25.30 8.47 -32.21
CA LEU A 91 24.23 8.77 -33.15
C LEU A 91 22.95 7.98 -32.83
N ILE A 92 23.07 6.69 -32.54
CA ILE A 92 21.94 5.86 -32.10
C ILE A 92 21.30 6.43 -30.84
N ARG A 93 22.13 6.91 -29.88
CA ARG A 93 21.63 7.53 -28.64
C ARG A 93 20.83 8.81 -28.94
N TRP A 94 21.27 9.63 -29.88
CA TRP A 94 20.53 10.82 -30.28
C TRP A 94 19.22 10.48 -30.99
N GLN A 95 19.21 9.48 -31.87
CA GLN A 95 18.00 8.98 -32.51
C GLN A 95 16.99 8.45 -31.48
N ARG A 96 17.45 7.64 -30.52
CA ARG A 96 16.60 7.14 -29.43
C ARG A 96 16.04 8.26 -28.54
N LYS A 97 16.86 9.29 -28.27
CA LYS A 97 16.39 10.46 -27.50
C LYS A 97 15.32 11.22 -28.28
N GLY A 98 15.52 11.45 -29.56
CA GLY A 98 14.53 12.10 -30.43
C GLY A 98 13.21 11.30 -30.52
N LEU A 99 13.29 9.99 -30.74
CA LEU A 99 12.12 9.12 -30.74
C LEU A 99 11.38 9.13 -29.39
N ARG A 100 12.12 9.11 -28.27
CA ARG A 100 11.52 9.19 -26.92
C ARG A 100 10.77 10.51 -26.72
N LEU A 101 11.33 11.62 -27.17
CA LEU A 101 10.69 12.93 -27.09
C LEU A 101 9.44 13.00 -27.98
N PHE A 102 9.53 12.51 -29.22
CA PHE A 102 8.41 12.40 -30.14
C PHE A 102 7.26 11.56 -29.56
N TRP A 103 7.58 10.38 -29.02
CA TRP A 103 6.56 9.51 -28.39
C TRP A 103 5.98 10.12 -27.13
N ARG A 104 6.78 10.82 -26.30
CA ARG A 104 6.27 11.57 -25.15
C ARG A 104 5.30 12.68 -25.56
N TRP A 105 5.56 13.35 -26.66
CA TRP A 105 4.68 14.40 -27.20
C TRP A 105 3.42 13.78 -27.80
N LYS A 106 3.55 12.70 -28.58
CA LYS A 106 2.42 12.05 -29.25
C LYS A 106 1.58 11.16 -28.30
N SER A 107 2.19 10.54 -27.30
CA SER A 107 1.47 9.74 -26.31
C SER A 107 0.74 10.66 -25.33
N LYS A 108 -0.59 10.68 -25.43
CA LYS A 108 -1.42 11.21 -24.35
C LYS A 108 -1.06 10.42 -23.07
N PRO A 109 -0.90 11.06 -21.91
CA PRO A 109 -0.68 10.33 -20.65
C PRO A 109 -1.93 9.51 -20.34
N SER A 110 -1.98 8.27 -20.87
CA SER A 110 -3.04 7.32 -20.57
C SER A 110 -2.70 6.61 -19.25
N GLY A 111 -2.68 7.38 -18.17
CA GLY A 111 -2.66 6.84 -16.83
C GLY A 111 -4.09 6.60 -16.35
N ARG A 112 -4.27 5.65 -15.43
CA ARG A 112 -5.55 5.47 -14.74
C ARG A 112 -6.02 6.83 -14.19
N PRO A 113 -7.28 7.24 -14.44
CA PRO A 113 -7.80 8.51 -13.93
C PRO A 113 -7.56 8.62 -12.42
N ARG A 114 -7.24 9.84 -11.97
CA ARG A 114 -7.12 10.10 -10.53
C ARG A 114 -8.48 9.90 -9.87
N LEU A 115 -8.48 9.43 -8.63
CA LEU A 115 -9.71 9.35 -7.84
C LEU A 115 -10.39 10.73 -7.80
N PRO A 116 -11.74 10.77 -7.80
CA PRO A 116 -12.50 12.01 -7.60
C PRO A 116 -12.06 12.75 -6.34
N GLN A 117 -12.16 14.07 -6.34
CA GLN A 117 -11.63 14.90 -5.27
C GLN A 117 -12.33 14.62 -3.94
N ASN A 118 -13.65 14.50 -3.94
CA ASN A 118 -14.47 14.17 -2.78
C ASN A 118 -14.03 12.86 -2.11
N LEU A 119 -13.70 11.83 -2.89
CA LEU A 119 -13.24 10.55 -2.37
C LEU A 119 -11.82 10.64 -1.77
N ARG A 120 -10.94 11.46 -2.38
CA ARG A 120 -9.60 11.71 -1.83
C ARG A 120 -9.65 12.45 -0.50
N GLU A 121 -10.55 13.41 -0.38
CA GLU A 121 -10.80 14.15 0.85
C GLU A 121 -11.39 13.24 1.92
N LEU A 122 -12.36 12.39 1.57
CA LEU A 122 -12.91 11.39 2.49
C LEU A 122 -11.84 10.46 3.04
N ILE A 123 -10.95 9.93 2.19
CA ILE A 123 -9.83 9.07 2.63
C ILE A 123 -8.94 9.82 3.63
N ARG A 124 -8.63 11.09 3.38
CA ARG A 124 -7.81 11.90 4.28
C ARG A 124 -8.51 12.18 5.62
N HIS A 125 -9.79 12.50 5.59
CA HIS A 125 -10.59 12.69 6.79
C HIS A 125 -10.68 11.42 7.63
N MET A 126 -10.96 10.27 7.00
CA MET A 126 -10.96 8.98 7.70
C MET A 126 -9.62 8.67 8.35
N ALA A 127 -8.53 9.03 7.70
CA ALA A 127 -7.19 8.83 8.25
C ALA A 127 -6.85 9.82 9.37
N ALA A 128 -7.33 11.05 9.29
CA ALA A 128 -7.13 12.08 10.31
C ALA A 128 -7.97 11.81 11.56
N ASP A 129 -9.23 11.43 11.37
CA ASP A 129 -10.15 11.09 12.46
C ASP A 129 -9.74 9.78 13.16
N ASN A 130 -8.99 8.90 12.49
CA ASN A 130 -8.61 7.58 13.00
C ASN A 130 -7.11 7.31 12.76
N VAL A 131 -6.27 7.88 13.59
CA VAL A 131 -4.79 7.87 13.45
C VAL A 131 -4.19 6.46 13.34
N CYS A 132 -4.82 5.46 13.98
CA CYS A 132 -4.37 4.07 13.96
C CYS A 132 -4.87 3.26 12.75
N TRP A 133 -5.71 3.83 11.87
CA TRP A 133 -6.21 3.12 10.71
C TRP A 133 -5.17 3.09 9.58
N GLY A 134 -4.84 1.87 9.15
CA GLY A 134 -3.99 1.65 7.98
C GLY A 134 -4.78 1.67 6.67
N GLU A 135 -4.05 1.62 5.56
CA GLU A 135 -4.60 1.62 4.20
C GLU A 135 -5.62 0.51 3.94
N GLU A 136 -5.38 -0.71 4.47
CA GLU A 136 -6.29 -1.85 4.32
C GLU A 136 -7.61 -1.61 5.06
N ARG A 137 -7.54 -1.07 6.28
CA ARG A 137 -8.73 -0.80 7.07
C ARG A 137 -9.59 0.26 6.41
N ILE A 138 -9.00 1.38 5.97
CA ILE A 138 -9.73 2.44 5.27
C ILE A 138 -10.37 1.92 3.98
N ALA A 139 -9.64 1.11 3.19
CA ALA A 139 -10.19 0.50 1.98
C ALA A 139 -11.37 -0.43 2.26
N ASN A 140 -11.31 -1.17 3.37
CA ASN A 140 -12.34 -2.09 3.80
C ASN A 140 -13.58 -1.36 4.36
N GLU A 141 -13.39 -0.26 5.10
CA GLU A 141 -14.47 0.62 5.55
C GLU A 141 -15.23 1.22 4.35
N LEU A 142 -14.50 1.77 3.37
CA LEU A 142 -15.09 2.31 2.15
C LEU A 142 -15.90 1.25 1.38
N LYS A 143 -15.39 0.02 1.31
CA LYS A 143 -16.08 -1.07 0.62
C LYS A 143 -17.32 -1.55 1.38
N LEU A 144 -17.18 -1.76 2.69
CA LEU A 144 -18.23 -2.35 3.51
C LEU A 144 -19.40 -1.39 3.75
N LYS A 145 -19.10 -0.13 4.08
CA LYS A 145 -20.10 0.85 4.50
C LYS A 145 -20.64 1.72 3.37
N LEU A 146 -19.82 1.99 2.37
CA LEU A 146 -20.18 2.87 1.25
C LEU A 146 -20.21 2.16 -0.12
N GLY A 147 -19.95 0.85 -0.17
CA GLY A 147 -19.90 0.09 -1.41
C GLY A 147 -18.75 0.50 -2.36
N ILE A 148 -17.87 1.41 -1.94
CA ILE A 148 -16.82 1.99 -2.78
C ILE A 148 -15.58 1.08 -2.80
N ARG A 149 -15.27 0.49 -3.95
CA ARG A 149 -14.10 -0.38 -4.11
C ARG A 149 -12.84 0.42 -4.47
N VAL A 150 -11.97 0.60 -3.50
CA VAL A 150 -10.63 1.20 -3.67
C VAL A 150 -9.59 0.20 -3.18
N SER A 151 -8.49 0.03 -3.93
CA SER A 151 -7.42 -0.85 -3.45
C SER A 151 -6.65 -0.21 -2.30
N PRO A 152 -6.17 -0.97 -1.30
CA PRO A 152 -5.33 -0.45 -0.21
C PRO A 152 -4.14 0.35 -0.72
N ARG A 153 -3.46 -0.13 -1.76
CA ARG A 153 -2.35 0.59 -2.41
C ARG A 153 -2.75 1.96 -2.96
N THR A 154 -4.00 2.12 -3.40
CA THR A 154 -4.50 3.42 -3.87
C THR A 154 -4.81 4.34 -2.70
N VAL A 155 -5.35 3.81 -1.60
CA VAL A 155 -5.53 4.54 -0.34
C VAL A 155 -4.18 5.02 0.19
N GLY A 156 -3.16 4.15 0.23
CA GLY A 156 -1.81 4.47 0.70
C GLY A 156 -1.16 5.65 -0.01
N LYS A 157 -1.50 5.92 -1.28
CA LYS A 157 -1.03 7.11 -2.01
C LYS A 157 -1.54 8.43 -1.43
N TYR A 158 -2.63 8.40 -0.69
CA TYR A 158 -3.25 9.58 -0.07
C TYR A 158 -3.00 9.68 1.43
N LEU A 159 -2.38 8.64 2.02
CA LEU A 159 -1.87 8.64 3.39
C LEU A 159 -0.42 9.14 3.39
N HIS A 160 -0.10 10.09 4.26
CA HIS A 160 1.21 10.78 4.26
C HIS A 160 2.41 9.92 4.68
N ASN A 161 2.19 8.68 5.15
CA ASN A 161 3.27 7.78 5.58
C ASN A 161 3.08 6.39 4.98
N GLY A 162 3.76 6.12 3.86
CA GLY A 162 3.85 4.79 3.28
C GLY A 162 4.57 3.81 4.21
N ARG A 163 3.85 2.85 4.78
CA ARG A 163 4.47 1.71 5.47
C ARG A 163 4.93 0.67 4.44
N PRO A 164 6.13 0.09 4.58
CA PRO A 164 6.62 -0.92 3.66
C PRO A 164 5.73 -2.18 3.67
N ALA A 165 5.56 -2.79 2.50
CA ALA A 165 4.79 -4.02 2.32
C ALA A 165 5.42 -5.18 3.12
N ARG A 166 4.61 -5.90 3.88
CA ARG A 166 5.03 -7.13 4.58
C ARG A 166 5.23 -8.28 3.59
N THR A 167 6.39 -8.92 3.65
CA THR A 167 6.67 -10.18 2.93
C THR A 167 6.00 -11.38 3.61
N PRO A 168 5.50 -12.37 2.85
CA PRO A 168 4.91 -13.59 3.42
C PRO A 168 5.96 -14.54 4.02
N ASP A 169 5.58 -15.26 5.08
CA ASP A 169 6.42 -16.11 5.91
C ASP A 169 6.25 -17.62 5.62
N PRO A 170 7.34 -18.41 5.67
CA PRO A 170 7.36 -19.82 5.25
C PRO A 170 6.79 -20.88 6.21
N GLN A 171 6.26 -20.57 7.38
CA GLN A 171 5.72 -21.59 8.29
C GLN A 171 4.32 -22.09 7.89
N GLN A 172 4.25 -22.77 6.77
CA GLN A 172 3.00 -23.09 6.07
C GLN A 172 2.11 -24.14 6.75
N ARG A 173 2.67 -25.08 7.51
CA ARG A 173 1.90 -26.19 8.07
C ARG A 173 0.92 -25.80 9.19
N TRP A 174 1.38 -25.00 10.15
CA TRP A 174 0.55 -24.52 11.26
C TRP A 174 -0.56 -23.58 10.77
N LEU A 175 -0.21 -22.67 9.88
CA LEU A 175 -1.17 -21.75 9.28
C LEU A 175 -2.23 -22.48 8.45
N THR A 176 -1.84 -23.52 7.73
CA THR A 176 -2.77 -24.37 6.96
C THR A 176 -3.73 -25.11 7.89
N PHE A 177 -3.24 -25.69 9.01
CA PHE A 177 -4.08 -26.32 10.00
C PHE A 177 -5.11 -25.35 10.59
N ILE A 178 -4.64 -24.18 11.03
CA ILE A 178 -5.50 -23.12 11.56
C ILE A 178 -6.54 -22.70 10.52
N HIS A 179 -6.14 -22.51 9.27
CA HIS A 179 -7.07 -22.11 8.21
C HIS A 179 -8.16 -23.15 7.98
N ASN A 180 -7.80 -24.42 7.92
CA ASN A 180 -8.74 -25.51 7.65
C ASN A 180 -9.71 -25.78 8.81
N HIS A 181 -9.32 -25.45 10.06
CA HIS A 181 -10.11 -25.70 11.25
C HIS A 181 -10.60 -24.41 11.93
N ALA A 182 -10.45 -23.26 11.30
CA ALA A 182 -10.70 -21.96 11.90
C ALA A 182 -12.08 -21.80 12.56
N LYS A 183 -13.11 -22.44 12.01
CA LYS A 183 -14.48 -22.38 12.52
C LYS A 183 -14.70 -23.11 13.82
N VAL A 184 -13.83 -24.04 14.17
CA VAL A 184 -13.94 -24.89 15.37
C VAL A 184 -12.80 -24.62 16.36
N ILE A 185 -12.00 -23.60 16.12
CA ILE A 185 -10.88 -23.17 16.96
C ILE A 185 -11.20 -21.86 17.64
N VAL A 186 -10.96 -21.83 18.93
CA VAL A 186 -10.96 -20.62 19.76
C VAL A 186 -9.53 -20.35 20.20
N ALA A 187 -9.15 -19.09 20.21
CA ALA A 187 -7.86 -18.64 20.72
C ALA A 187 -8.07 -17.77 21.96
N CYS A 188 -7.24 -17.91 22.94
CA CYS A 188 -7.27 -17.04 24.11
C CYS A 188 -5.87 -16.55 24.47
N ASP A 189 -5.84 -15.37 25.06
CA ASP A 189 -4.59 -14.73 25.48
C ASP A 189 -4.84 -13.76 26.62
N PHE A 190 -3.78 -13.52 27.41
CA PHE A 190 -3.70 -12.48 28.39
C PHE A 190 -2.81 -11.35 27.92
N PHE A 191 -3.20 -10.14 28.19
CA PHE A 191 -2.28 -9.02 28.05
C PHE A 191 -2.39 -8.07 29.25
N VAL A 192 -1.28 -7.43 29.54
CA VAL A 192 -1.13 -6.58 30.71
C VAL A 192 -1.46 -5.14 30.37
N VAL A 193 -2.20 -4.47 31.24
CA VAL A 193 -2.52 -3.06 31.19
C VAL A 193 -2.12 -2.41 32.52
N VAL A 194 -1.43 -1.27 32.47
CA VAL A 194 -1.09 -0.50 33.65
C VAL A 194 -2.07 0.67 33.77
N THR A 195 -2.66 0.81 34.97
CA THR A 195 -3.59 1.91 35.26
C THR A 195 -2.85 3.24 35.50
N ALA A 196 -3.57 4.35 35.50
CA ALA A 196 -3.03 5.66 35.87
C ALA A 196 -2.45 5.70 37.31
N SER A 197 -2.89 4.78 38.18
CA SER A 197 -2.35 4.59 39.54
C SER A 197 -1.23 3.54 39.62
N PHE A 198 -0.61 3.18 38.47
CA PHE A 198 0.46 2.20 38.33
C PHE A 198 0.11 0.77 38.81
N ARG A 199 -1.17 0.43 38.89
CA ARG A 199 -1.60 -0.94 39.19
C ARG A 199 -1.62 -1.75 37.90
N THR A 200 -1.11 -3.00 37.99
CA THR A 200 -1.13 -3.94 36.89
C THR A 200 -2.47 -4.67 36.88
N LEU A 201 -3.13 -4.66 35.73
CA LEU A 201 -4.34 -5.43 35.45
C LEU A 201 -4.11 -6.36 34.26
N TYR A 202 -4.78 -7.48 34.26
CA TYR A 202 -4.73 -8.49 33.21
C TYR A 202 -6.07 -8.48 32.47
N VAL A 203 -6.01 -8.36 31.17
CA VAL A 203 -7.17 -8.49 30.29
C VAL A 203 -7.11 -9.86 29.66
N PHE A 204 -8.12 -10.68 29.87
CA PHE A 204 -8.30 -11.97 29.22
C PHE A 204 -9.25 -11.83 28.05
N VAL A 205 -8.88 -12.42 26.91
CA VAL A 205 -9.70 -12.39 25.69
C VAL A 205 -9.84 -13.79 25.14
N ILE A 206 -11.06 -14.17 24.77
CA ILE A 206 -11.39 -15.41 24.07
C ILE A 206 -11.96 -15.02 22.70
N MET A 207 -11.35 -15.50 21.62
CA MET A 207 -11.70 -15.16 20.26
C MET A 207 -11.92 -16.40 19.39
N GLU A 208 -12.97 -16.40 18.60
CA GLU A 208 -13.21 -17.38 17.54
C GLU A 208 -12.29 -17.09 16.33
N LEU A 209 -11.56 -18.10 15.88
CA LEU A 209 -10.57 -17.91 14.83
C LEU A 209 -11.18 -17.63 13.45
N GLY A 210 -12.27 -18.32 13.12
CA GLY A 210 -12.90 -18.26 11.81
C GLY A 210 -13.50 -16.92 11.50
N THR A 211 -14.31 -16.41 12.40
CA THR A 211 -15.02 -15.12 12.28
C THR A 211 -14.22 -13.94 12.84
N ARG A 212 -13.17 -14.21 13.63
CA ARG A 212 -12.46 -13.18 14.40
C ARG A 212 -13.30 -12.52 15.48
N ARG A 213 -14.45 -13.10 15.82
CA ARG A 213 -15.33 -12.59 16.85
C ARG A 213 -14.74 -12.79 18.23
N ILE A 214 -14.70 -11.73 19.03
CA ILE A 214 -14.38 -11.82 20.45
C ILE A 214 -15.62 -12.37 21.17
N LEU A 215 -15.52 -13.60 21.63
CA LEU A 215 -16.60 -14.30 22.32
C LEU A 215 -16.78 -13.75 23.73
N HIS A 216 -15.67 -13.62 24.44
CA HIS A 216 -15.65 -13.20 25.83
C HIS A 216 -14.39 -12.40 26.14
N GLN A 217 -14.50 -11.53 27.11
CA GLN A 217 -13.39 -10.79 27.68
C GLN A 217 -13.68 -10.44 29.13
N ASN A 218 -12.64 -10.37 29.93
CA ASN A 218 -12.77 -9.89 31.30
C ASN A 218 -11.44 -9.33 31.80
N VAL A 219 -11.48 -8.59 32.89
CA VAL A 219 -10.33 -7.94 33.51
C VAL A 219 -10.19 -8.42 34.93
N THR A 220 -8.97 -8.65 35.38
CA THR A 220 -8.67 -9.01 36.78
C THR A 220 -7.29 -8.50 37.19
N ALA A 221 -7.12 -8.23 38.49
CA ALA A 221 -5.80 -7.99 39.07
C ALA A 221 -5.08 -9.32 39.39
N HIS A 222 -5.82 -10.43 39.50
CA HIS A 222 -5.30 -11.74 39.97
C HIS A 222 -5.76 -12.87 39.02
N PRO A 223 -5.02 -13.14 37.94
CA PRO A 223 -5.38 -14.16 36.95
C PRO A 223 -5.04 -15.55 37.49
N THR A 224 -5.97 -16.17 38.25
CA THR A 224 -5.83 -17.56 38.72
C THR A 224 -6.39 -18.54 37.68
N ALA A 225 -6.00 -19.84 37.83
CA ALA A 225 -6.51 -20.89 36.96
C ALA A 225 -8.02 -21.07 37.12
N GLU A 226 -8.54 -20.99 38.37
CA GLU A 226 -9.98 -21.10 38.64
C GLU A 226 -10.74 -19.92 38.02
N TRP A 227 -10.24 -18.71 38.18
CA TRP A 227 -10.83 -17.51 37.55
C TRP A 227 -10.86 -17.69 36.03
N THR A 228 -9.76 -18.13 35.43
CA THR A 228 -9.66 -18.34 33.99
C THR A 228 -10.60 -19.42 33.49
N LEU A 229 -10.74 -20.54 34.25
CA LEU A 229 -11.69 -21.58 33.93
C LEU A 229 -13.14 -21.06 33.96
N GLN A 230 -13.45 -20.18 34.90
CA GLN A 230 -14.78 -19.55 34.97
C GLN A 230 -15.04 -18.70 33.71
N GLN A 231 -14.04 -17.99 33.19
CA GLN A 231 -14.18 -17.23 31.95
C GLN A 231 -14.50 -18.13 30.75
N PHE A 232 -13.92 -19.34 30.69
CA PHE A 232 -14.27 -20.33 29.66
C PHE A 232 -15.72 -20.81 29.79
N ARG A 233 -16.21 -21.04 31.02
CA ARG A 233 -17.61 -21.42 31.26
C ARG A 233 -18.58 -20.32 30.82
N GLU A 234 -18.23 -19.06 31.05
CA GLU A 234 -19.04 -17.91 30.63
C GLU A 234 -19.01 -17.70 29.10
N ALA A 235 -17.89 -18.06 28.46
CA ALA A 235 -17.70 -17.91 27.02
C ALA A 235 -18.39 -19.00 26.20
N PHE A 236 -18.50 -20.22 26.75
CA PHE A 236 -19.00 -21.37 26.02
C PHE A 236 -20.41 -21.75 26.55
N PRO A 237 -21.44 -21.65 25.67
CA PRO A 237 -22.74 -22.23 25.98
C PRO A 237 -22.65 -23.76 26.07
N ASP A 238 -23.64 -24.42 26.66
CA ASP A 238 -23.66 -25.88 26.86
C ASP A 238 -23.47 -26.65 25.54
N GLU A 239 -24.07 -26.15 24.46
CA GLU A 239 -23.82 -26.65 23.09
C GLU A 239 -22.99 -25.65 22.30
N HIS A 240 -21.71 -25.95 22.12
CA HIS A 240 -20.81 -25.10 21.32
C HIS A 240 -20.09 -25.89 20.22
N PRO A 241 -19.77 -25.26 19.06
CA PRO A 241 -19.13 -25.94 17.94
C PRO A 241 -17.61 -26.11 18.12
N TYR A 242 -17.03 -25.60 19.20
CA TYR A 242 -15.60 -25.52 19.39
C TYR A 242 -14.99 -26.86 19.76
N ARG A 243 -13.92 -27.25 19.05
CA ARG A 243 -13.17 -28.49 19.29
C ARG A 243 -11.77 -28.25 19.84
N PHE A 244 -11.24 -27.04 19.62
CA PHE A 244 -9.87 -26.70 19.97
C PHE A 244 -9.79 -25.33 20.63
N VAL A 245 -8.98 -25.24 21.68
CA VAL A 245 -8.53 -23.97 22.28
C VAL A 245 -7.03 -23.84 22.07
N ILE A 246 -6.60 -22.70 21.53
CA ILE A 246 -5.20 -22.33 21.40
C ILE A 246 -4.86 -21.31 22.48
N HIS A 247 -3.84 -21.58 23.25
CA HIS A 247 -3.22 -20.61 24.15
C HIS A 247 -1.70 -20.70 24.09
N ASP A 248 -1.03 -19.73 24.65
CA ASP A 248 0.42 -19.73 24.76
C ASP A 248 0.90 -20.64 25.93
N ARG A 249 2.16 -20.53 26.30
CA ARG A 249 2.78 -21.29 27.38
C ARG A 249 2.98 -20.48 28.65
N ASP A 250 2.19 -19.42 28.82
CA ASP A 250 2.26 -18.63 30.05
C ASP A 250 1.89 -19.50 31.26
N SER A 251 2.51 -19.20 32.39
CA SER A 251 2.32 -19.93 33.68
C SER A 251 0.88 -19.89 34.20
N ILE A 252 0.11 -18.89 33.80
CA ILE A 252 -1.33 -18.75 34.10
C ILE A 252 -2.11 -19.95 33.53
N PHE A 253 -1.71 -20.49 32.37
CA PHE A 253 -2.30 -21.68 31.76
C PHE A 253 -1.74 -22.95 32.38
N SER A 254 -2.15 -23.23 33.62
CA SER A 254 -1.74 -24.39 34.41
C SER A 254 -2.28 -25.70 33.84
N LYS A 255 -1.71 -26.83 34.29
CA LYS A 255 -2.23 -28.17 33.95
C LYS A 255 -3.66 -28.41 34.48
N ASP A 256 -4.03 -27.74 35.56
CA ASP A 256 -5.37 -27.85 36.17
C ASP A 256 -6.40 -27.13 35.34
N LEU A 257 -6.07 -25.94 34.82
CA LEU A 257 -6.87 -25.25 33.84
C LEU A 257 -7.07 -26.10 32.58
N ASP A 258 -5.99 -26.67 32.03
CA ASP A 258 -6.08 -27.56 30.87
C ASP A 258 -7.01 -28.76 31.10
N ARG A 259 -7.01 -29.31 32.31
CA ARG A 259 -7.94 -30.42 32.69
C ARG A 259 -9.38 -29.93 32.72
N GLY A 260 -9.62 -28.77 33.33
CA GLY A 260 -10.95 -28.16 33.38
C GLY A 260 -11.53 -27.85 32.00
N VAL A 261 -10.73 -27.24 31.12
CA VAL A 261 -11.16 -26.93 29.73
C VAL A 261 -11.39 -28.22 28.91
N LYS A 262 -10.57 -29.26 29.12
CA LYS A 262 -10.80 -30.59 28.49
C LYS A 262 -12.09 -31.25 28.94
N ALA A 263 -12.47 -31.09 30.21
CA ALA A 263 -13.75 -31.57 30.72
C ALA A 263 -14.97 -30.94 30.04
N MET A 264 -14.80 -29.75 29.43
CA MET A 264 -15.81 -29.09 28.61
C MET A 264 -15.86 -29.62 27.16
N GLY A 265 -15.16 -30.71 26.83
CA GLY A 265 -15.14 -31.33 25.51
C GLY A 265 -14.16 -30.71 24.50
N VAL A 266 -13.32 -29.76 24.92
CA VAL A 266 -12.40 -29.03 24.04
C VAL A 266 -10.97 -29.53 24.17
N ARG A 267 -10.25 -29.69 23.05
CA ARG A 267 -8.84 -30.06 23.05
C ARG A 267 -7.93 -28.83 23.09
N ILE A 268 -6.94 -28.88 23.97
CA ILE A 268 -5.94 -27.81 24.09
C ILE A 268 -4.85 -27.98 23.04
N LEU A 269 -4.57 -26.94 22.31
CA LEU A 269 -3.46 -26.80 21.35
C LEU A 269 -2.50 -25.74 21.87
N ARG A 270 -1.38 -26.18 22.44
CA ARG A 270 -0.33 -25.24 22.87
C ARG A 270 0.50 -24.78 21.67
N THR A 271 0.81 -23.51 21.62
CA THR A 271 1.68 -22.98 20.58
C THR A 271 3.05 -23.67 20.60
N PRO A 272 3.65 -23.95 19.41
CA PRO A 272 4.98 -24.57 19.36
C PRO A 272 6.04 -23.70 20.05
N VAL A 273 7.02 -24.37 20.67
CA VAL A 273 8.15 -23.67 21.33
C VAL A 273 8.94 -22.88 20.30
N ARG A 274 9.31 -21.64 20.64
CA ARG A 274 10.08 -20.72 19.77
C ARG A 274 9.42 -20.41 18.43
N ALA A 275 8.10 -20.47 18.34
CA ALA A 275 7.33 -20.10 17.17
C ALA A 275 6.46 -18.86 17.45
N PRO A 276 7.04 -17.65 17.58
CA PRO A 276 6.29 -16.43 17.91
C PRO A 276 5.16 -16.15 16.92
N LYS A 277 5.32 -16.60 15.68
CA LYS A 277 4.28 -16.44 14.64
C LYS A 277 3.09 -17.37 14.81
N ALA A 278 3.24 -18.48 15.55
CA ALA A 278 2.14 -19.38 15.86
C ALA A 278 1.16 -18.74 16.88
N ASN A 279 1.65 -17.85 17.74
CA ASN A 279 0.85 -17.09 18.70
C ASN A 279 0.29 -15.78 18.12
N ALA A 280 0.80 -15.34 16.98
CA ALA A 280 0.41 -14.05 16.37
C ALA A 280 -1.10 -13.90 16.13
N VAL A 281 -1.85 -15.00 16.09
CA VAL A 281 -3.31 -14.98 15.95
C VAL A 281 -3.96 -14.61 17.29
N CYS A 282 -3.45 -15.15 18.38
CA CYS A 282 -3.92 -14.89 19.75
C CYS A 282 -3.54 -13.48 20.23
N GLU A 283 -2.35 -13.01 19.87
CA GLU A 283 -1.83 -11.69 20.23
C GLU A 283 -2.50 -10.53 19.48
N ARG A 284 -3.11 -10.79 18.32
CA ARG A 284 -3.71 -9.75 17.46
C ARG A 284 -4.81 -8.94 18.16
N PRO A 285 -5.79 -9.53 18.86
CA PRO A 285 -6.82 -8.75 19.57
C PRO A 285 -6.20 -7.78 20.58
N GLY A 286 -5.28 -8.27 21.43
CA GLY A 286 -4.58 -7.46 22.42
C GLY A 286 -3.77 -6.32 21.76
N GLY A 287 -3.02 -6.63 20.71
CA GLY A 287 -2.29 -5.63 19.94
C GLY A 287 -3.19 -4.62 19.23
N SER A 288 -4.39 -5.01 18.79
CA SER A 288 -5.36 -4.09 18.20
C SER A 288 -5.99 -3.19 19.26
N LEU A 289 -6.43 -3.76 20.39
CA LEU A 289 -6.95 -3.00 21.52
C LEU A 289 -5.94 -1.97 22.03
N ARG A 290 -4.68 -2.37 22.15
CA ARG A 290 -3.63 -1.44 22.60
C ARG A 290 -3.50 -0.27 21.64
N ARG A 291 -3.27 -0.51 20.36
CA ARG A 291 -3.06 0.56 19.37
C ARG A 291 -4.31 1.38 19.06
N GLU A 292 -5.48 0.83 19.22
CA GLU A 292 -6.74 1.50 18.85
C GLU A 292 -7.44 2.15 20.04
N CYS A 293 -7.05 1.79 21.26
CA CYS A 293 -7.70 2.30 22.47
C CYS A 293 -6.70 2.66 23.57
N LEU A 294 -5.93 1.69 24.08
CA LEU A 294 -5.15 1.86 25.30
C LEU A 294 -3.90 2.77 25.14
N ASP A 295 -3.39 2.93 23.92
CA ASP A 295 -2.30 3.90 23.65
C ASP A 295 -2.78 5.36 23.77
N PHE A 296 -4.11 5.57 23.77
CA PHE A 296 -4.75 6.89 23.85
C PHE A 296 -5.51 7.12 25.17
N LEU A 297 -5.68 6.08 25.99
CA LEU A 297 -6.47 6.13 27.19
C LEU A 297 -5.79 5.37 28.32
N SER A 298 -5.51 6.06 29.43
CA SER A 298 -5.00 5.44 30.65
C SER A 298 -6.17 5.07 31.57
N PRO A 299 -6.45 3.78 31.78
CA PRO A 299 -7.54 3.37 32.68
C PRO A 299 -7.22 3.76 34.12
N VAL A 300 -8.22 4.28 34.84
CA VAL A 300 -8.05 4.71 36.22
C VAL A 300 -8.09 3.54 37.18
N ASN A 301 -9.02 2.59 36.94
CA ASN A 301 -9.22 1.41 37.78
C ASN A 301 -9.77 0.23 36.95
N GLU A 302 -9.96 -0.92 37.58
CA GLU A 302 -10.46 -2.15 36.96
C GLU A 302 -11.83 -1.97 36.31
N ARG A 303 -12.76 -1.29 36.99
CA ARG A 303 -14.11 -1.01 36.46
C ARG A 303 -14.06 -0.17 35.20
N HIS A 304 -13.25 0.90 35.20
CA HIS A 304 -13.06 1.74 34.02
C HIS A 304 -12.46 0.95 32.86
N LEU A 305 -11.45 0.12 33.12
CA LEU A 305 -10.87 -0.74 32.09
C LEU A 305 -11.89 -1.74 31.53
N LYS A 306 -12.69 -2.39 32.39
CA LYS A 306 -13.77 -3.30 31.96
C LYS A 306 -14.76 -2.63 31.03
N MET A 307 -15.24 -1.43 31.37
CA MET A 307 -16.15 -0.67 30.52
C MET A 307 -15.55 -0.32 29.19
N THR A 308 -14.33 0.18 29.19
CA THR A 308 -13.57 0.56 27.98
C THR A 308 -13.35 -0.64 27.06
N VAL A 309 -12.92 -1.77 27.61
CA VAL A 309 -12.66 -2.98 26.82
C VAL A 309 -13.97 -3.55 26.26
N GLU A 310 -15.09 -3.44 27.00
CA GLU A 310 -16.42 -3.88 26.53
C GLU A 310 -16.90 -3.01 25.36
N GLU A 311 -16.79 -1.69 25.46
CA GLU A 311 -17.15 -0.77 24.38
C GLU A 311 -16.28 -1.07 23.12
N TRP A 312 -14.98 -1.29 23.32
CA TRP A 312 -14.09 -1.68 22.23
C TRP A 312 -14.47 -3.05 21.62
N ARG A 313 -14.87 -4.04 22.43
CA ARG A 313 -15.34 -5.36 21.95
C ARG A 313 -16.56 -5.21 21.03
N ILE A 314 -17.50 -4.40 21.43
CA ILE A 314 -18.70 -4.11 20.61
C ILE A 314 -18.30 -3.47 19.28
N HIS A 315 -17.41 -2.46 19.32
CA HIS A 315 -16.86 -1.84 18.11
C HIS A 315 -16.08 -2.84 17.26
N TYR A 316 -15.23 -3.65 17.89
CA TYR A 316 -14.42 -4.67 17.21
C TYR A 316 -15.29 -5.70 16.47
N ASN A 317 -16.34 -6.20 17.13
CA ASN A 317 -17.21 -7.22 16.57
C ASN A 317 -18.19 -6.69 15.52
N ARG A 318 -18.74 -5.49 15.71
CA ARG A 318 -19.84 -4.96 14.88
C ARG A 318 -19.43 -3.88 13.91
N GLY A 319 -18.43 -3.10 14.25
CA GLY A 319 -18.07 -1.91 13.48
C GLY A 319 -16.73 -1.99 12.74
N ARG A 320 -15.83 -2.87 13.15
CA ARG A 320 -14.47 -2.93 12.65
C ARG A 320 -14.33 -3.92 11.50
N PRO A 321 -14.02 -3.49 10.26
CA PRO A 321 -13.74 -4.42 9.17
C PRO A 321 -12.41 -5.15 9.36
N HIS A 322 -12.39 -6.41 9.00
CA HIS A 322 -11.20 -7.27 9.04
C HIS A 322 -10.82 -7.73 7.63
N SER A 323 -9.56 -7.51 7.24
CA SER A 323 -9.05 -7.92 5.92
C SER A 323 -9.14 -9.43 5.70
N SER A 324 -8.97 -10.22 6.78
CA SER A 324 -9.09 -11.69 6.73
C SER A 324 -10.53 -12.18 6.49
N LEU A 325 -11.53 -11.33 6.61
CA LEU A 325 -12.94 -11.64 6.38
C LEU A 325 -13.45 -11.10 5.03
N GLY A 326 -12.55 -10.59 4.21
CA GLY A 326 -12.72 -10.28 2.83
C GLY A 326 -13.54 -9.08 2.36
N PRO A 327 -13.48 -7.87 2.88
CA PRO A 327 -13.62 -7.30 4.20
C PRO A 327 -15.01 -7.55 4.78
N GLY A 328 -15.05 -8.03 5.99
CA GLY A 328 -16.27 -8.25 6.76
C GLY A 328 -16.06 -7.86 8.21
N VAL A 329 -17.14 -7.74 8.96
CA VAL A 329 -17.11 -7.61 10.41
C VAL A 329 -17.32 -8.98 11.07
N PRO A 330 -16.75 -9.23 12.27
CA PRO A 330 -16.91 -10.50 12.97
C PRO A 330 -18.36 -10.91 13.22
N GLU A 331 -19.22 -10.01 13.66
CA GLU A 331 -20.66 -10.19 13.74
C GLU A 331 -21.29 -9.70 12.43
N ASN A 332 -21.70 -10.64 11.59
CA ASN A 332 -22.15 -10.39 10.21
C ASN A 332 -23.59 -9.83 10.14
N ASN A 333 -23.89 -8.83 10.99
CA ASN A 333 -25.21 -8.21 11.08
C ASN A 333 -25.41 -6.95 10.22
N LEU A 334 -24.38 -6.56 9.45
CA LEU A 334 -24.53 -5.46 8.52
C LEU A 334 -25.20 -5.99 7.25
N GLU A 335 -26.37 -5.50 6.95
CA GLU A 335 -26.95 -5.61 5.61
C GLU A 335 -25.87 -5.22 4.60
N ARG A 336 -25.56 -6.11 3.68
CA ARG A 336 -24.56 -5.84 2.64
C ARG A 336 -25.08 -4.66 1.84
N VAL A 337 -24.46 -3.51 2.01
CA VAL A 337 -24.70 -2.38 1.12
C VAL A 337 -24.52 -2.88 -0.32
N PRO A 338 -25.55 -2.82 -1.17
CA PRO A 338 -25.46 -3.30 -2.53
C PRO A 338 -24.25 -2.65 -3.21
N ALA A 339 -23.47 -3.44 -3.95
CA ALA A 339 -22.30 -2.91 -4.63
C ALA A 339 -22.74 -1.76 -5.52
N SER A 340 -22.37 -0.54 -5.14
CA SER A 340 -22.65 0.65 -5.93
C SER A 340 -22.09 0.44 -7.34
N GLY A 341 -22.90 0.57 -8.38
CA GLY A 341 -22.46 0.54 -9.77
C GLY A 341 -21.44 1.65 -10.10
N TYR A 342 -21.26 2.59 -9.19
CA TYR A 342 -20.32 3.69 -9.30
C TYR A 342 -18.97 3.30 -8.71
N ARG A 343 -18.05 2.84 -9.55
CA ARG A 343 -16.65 2.75 -9.14
C ARG A 343 -16.12 4.13 -8.77
N HIS A 344 -15.73 4.34 -7.51
CA HIS A 344 -15.05 5.55 -7.02
C HIS A 344 -15.87 6.85 -6.98
N LYS A 345 -17.19 6.80 -6.98
CA LYS A 345 -18.05 7.95 -6.73
C LYS A 345 -18.91 7.70 -5.50
N LEU A 346 -19.11 8.73 -4.69
CA LEU A 346 -20.16 8.70 -3.68
C LEU A 346 -21.49 8.81 -4.43
N PRO A 347 -22.49 7.98 -4.11
CA PRO A 347 -23.82 8.12 -4.70
C PRO A 347 -24.39 9.52 -4.40
N ALA A 348 -25.09 10.11 -5.36
CA ALA A 348 -25.74 11.40 -5.14
C ALA A 348 -26.84 11.29 -4.07
N GLY A 349 -26.87 12.25 -3.13
CA GLY A 349 -27.87 12.26 -2.04
C GLY A 349 -27.50 11.48 -0.77
N TYR A 350 -26.36 10.76 -0.74
CA TYR A 350 -25.90 10.09 0.47
C TYR A 350 -25.37 11.10 1.50
N ARG A 351 -25.90 11.02 2.72
CA ARG A 351 -25.34 11.69 3.89
C ARG A 351 -24.52 10.69 4.68
N ILE A 352 -23.28 11.02 4.96
CA ILE A 352 -22.40 10.19 5.78
C ILE A 352 -22.76 10.45 7.24
N ALA A 353 -23.36 9.45 7.90
CA ALA A 353 -23.57 9.49 9.34
C ALA A 353 -22.26 9.10 10.06
N LYS A 354 -21.88 9.88 11.04
CA LYS A 354 -20.72 9.62 11.90
C LYS A 354 -21.18 9.33 13.31
N THR A 355 -20.78 8.18 13.86
CA THR A 355 -21.05 7.81 15.25
C THR A 355 -19.73 7.68 16.00
N SER A 356 -19.55 8.48 17.04
CA SER A 356 -18.38 8.41 17.92
C SER A 356 -18.41 7.12 18.74
N VAL A 357 -17.24 6.49 18.89
CA VAL A 357 -17.03 5.29 19.71
C VAL A 357 -15.80 5.52 20.57
N LEU A 358 -15.77 4.96 21.78
CA LEU A 358 -14.68 5.11 22.76
C LEU A 358 -14.39 6.58 23.08
N GLY A 359 -15.44 7.32 23.43
CA GLY A 359 -15.31 8.74 23.78
C GLY A 359 -14.82 9.64 22.64
N GLY A 360 -15.02 9.23 21.37
CA GLY A 360 -14.57 9.98 20.20
C GLY A 360 -13.23 9.53 19.62
N LEU A 361 -12.59 8.51 20.20
CA LEU A 361 -11.33 7.96 19.72
C LEU A 361 -11.48 7.29 18.34
N HIS A 362 -12.65 6.72 18.07
CA HIS A 362 -13.02 6.17 16.76
C HIS A 362 -14.32 6.77 16.25
N THR A 363 -14.47 6.79 14.95
CA THR A 363 -15.68 7.22 14.26
C THR A 363 -16.17 6.09 13.36
N ASN A 364 -17.33 5.53 13.67
CA ASN A 364 -18.04 4.65 12.76
C ASN A 364 -18.72 5.47 11.68
N ILE A 365 -18.65 5.01 10.45
CA ILE A 365 -19.28 5.62 9.28
C ILE A 365 -20.41 4.70 8.82
N ALA A 366 -21.58 5.25 8.65
CA ALA A 366 -22.76 4.57 8.12
C ALA A 366 -23.34 5.36 6.94
#